data_8bd338ba419cf6abab0f657bcf66548c
#
_entry.id   8bd338ba419cf6abab0f657bcf66548c
#
_cell.length_a   1.000
_cell.length_b   1.000
_cell.length_c   1.000
_cell.angle_alpha   90.00
_cell.angle_beta   90.00
_cell.angle_gamma   90.00
#
_symmetry.space_group_name_H-M   'P 1'
#
loop_
_entity.id
_entity.type
_entity.pdbx_description
1 polymer ?
#
loop_
_entity_poly.entity_id
_entity_poly.type
_entity_poly.pdbx_seq_one_letter_code
_entity_poly.pdbx_strand_id
1 'polypeptide(L)'
;MDRKPIISAKDVEITFSLRGRKLNAIRKCSLDLYEGETLAIVGESGSGKSVFTKTFVGMLDANGKITGGSIMFEGRDMTKFTEKDWLGVRGKKIAMVMQDPMTSLNPLKKIGKQIQESIEHHQGLKGEEAKKAAIEMLGKVGIPDPERRYEQYPHEFSGGMRQRVVIAIAAACRPQVLICDEPTTALDVTIQAQILQLIRDLQKELGMSVIYITHDLG
;
A
#
# COMPACT_ATOMS: atom_id res chain seq x y z
N MET A 1 -18.92 23.71 0.55
CA MET A 1 -17.87 23.49 -0.48
C MET A 1 -17.87 22.01 -0.78
N ASP A 2 -18.17 21.62 -2.00
CA ASP A 2 -18.10 20.22 -2.42
C ASP A 2 -16.65 19.75 -2.39
N ARG A 3 -16.34 18.87 -1.44
CA ARG A 3 -15.01 18.30 -1.26
C ARG A 3 -14.75 17.32 -2.43
N LYS A 4 -13.76 17.60 -3.25
CA LYS A 4 -13.43 16.74 -4.40
C LYS A 4 -12.67 15.49 -3.91
N PRO A 5 -13.06 14.28 -4.33
CA PRO A 5 -12.33 13.07 -3.94
C PRO A 5 -10.93 13.03 -4.60
N ILE A 6 -9.95 12.49 -3.87
CA ILE A 6 -8.60 12.23 -4.38
C ILE A 6 -8.59 11.00 -5.30
N ILE A 7 -9.35 9.95 -4.95
CA ILE A 7 -9.68 8.82 -5.84
C ILE A 7 -11.20 8.73 -5.94
N SER A 8 -11.72 8.61 -7.17
CA SER A 8 -13.12 8.34 -7.43
C SER A 8 -13.24 7.17 -8.39
N ALA A 9 -13.74 6.05 -7.92
CA ALA A 9 -14.07 4.88 -8.71
C ALA A 9 -15.60 4.82 -8.93
N LYS A 10 -16.04 4.66 -10.18
CA LYS A 10 -17.45 4.59 -10.53
C LYS A 10 -17.75 3.39 -11.41
N ASP A 11 -18.69 2.56 -10.94
CA ASP A 11 -19.21 1.38 -11.64
C ASP A 11 -18.11 0.47 -12.20
N VAL A 12 -17.02 0.29 -11.44
CA VAL A 12 -15.87 -0.50 -11.87
C VAL A 12 -16.23 -1.97 -11.97
N GLU A 13 -15.95 -2.55 -13.12
CA GLU A 13 -16.11 -3.99 -13.39
C GLU A 13 -14.74 -4.61 -13.69
N ILE A 14 -14.46 -5.79 -13.09
CA ILE A 14 -13.22 -6.51 -13.31
C ILE A 14 -13.53 -7.95 -13.67
N THR A 15 -12.97 -8.41 -14.79
CA THR A 15 -13.14 -9.76 -15.31
C THR A 15 -11.79 -10.45 -15.47
N PHE A 16 -11.71 -11.70 -15.02
CA PHE A 16 -10.56 -12.58 -15.24
C PHE A 16 -10.87 -13.62 -16.32
N SER A 17 -9.90 -13.86 -17.18
CA SER A 17 -9.95 -14.94 -18.18
C SER A 17 -9.30 -16.21 -17.63
N LEU A 18 -10.10 -17.28 -17.43
CA LEU A 18 -9.67 -18.55 -16.84
C LEU A 18 -9.97 -19.69 -17.85
N ARG A 19 -8.96 -20.23 -18.51
CA ARG A 19 -9.03 -21.43 -19.39
C ARG A 19 -10.40 -21.59 -20.11
N GLY A 20 -10.79 -20.58 -20.90
CA GLY A 20 -12.03 -20.59 -21.67
C GLY A 20 -13.29 -20.12 -20.93
N ARG A 21 -13.17 -19.70 -19.66
CA ARG A 21 -14.26 -19.11 -18.88
C ARG A 21 -13.92 -17.68 -18.48
N LYS A 22 -14.93 -16.84 -18.33
CA LYS A 22 -14.80 -15.47 -17.78
C LYS A 22 -15.34 -15.47 -16.35
N LEU A 23 -14.56 -14.94 -15.41
CA LEU A 23 -14.96 -14.73 -14.03
C LEU A 23 -15.12 -13.22 -13.81
N ASN A 24 -16.34 -12.76 -13.56
CA ASN A 24 -16.62 -11.38 -13.17
C ASN A 24 -16.37 -11.25 -11.68
N ALA A 25 -15.14 -10.84 -11.32
CA ALA A 25 -14.71 -10.71 -9.94
C ALA A 25 -15.31 -9.48 -9.25
N ILE A 26 -15.45 -8.37 -9.98
CA ILE A 26 -16.08 -7.14 -9.49
C ILE A 26 -17.20 -6.73 -10.43
N ARG A 27 -18.34 -6.35 -9.84
CA ARG A 27 -19.57 -6.01 -10.57
C ARG A 27 -20.06 -4.64 -10.11
N LYS A 28 -19.72 -3.58 -10.87
CA LYS A 28 -20.16 -2.19 -10.64
C LYS A 28 -19.86 -1.69 -9.21
N CYS A 29 -18.60 -1.79 -8.80
CA CYS A 29 -18.17 -1.25 -7.52
C CYS A 29 -17.82 0.24 -7.66
N SER A 30 -18.31 1.05 -6.72
CA SER A 30 -18.03 2.48 -6.67
C SER A 30 -17.55 2.88 -5.29
N LEU A 31 -16.58 3.79 -5.22
CA LEU A 31 -16.13 4.44 -3.99
C LEU A 31 -15.51 5.80 -4.29
N ASP A 32 -15.55 6.67 -3.31
CA ASP A 32 -14.82 7.93 -3.28
C ASP A 32 -13.92 7.95 -2.05
N LEU A 33 -12.65 8.33 -2.22
CA LEU A 33 -11.70 8.59 -1.14
C LEU A 33 -11.36 10.07 -1.14
N TYR A 34 -11.49 10.73 0.00
CA TYR A 34 -11.17 12.15 0.15
C TYR A 34 -9.78 12.35 0.77
N GLU A 35 -9.20 13.52 0.54
CA GLU A 35 -7.88 13.87 1.09
C GLU A 35 -7.89 13.82 2.63
N GLY A 36 -6.88 13.15 3.21
CA GLY A 36 -6.73 12.94 4.65
C GLY A 36 -7.74 11.98 5.29
N GLU A 37 -8.60 11.32 4.48
CA GLU A 37 -9.57 10.34 4.96
C GLU A 37 -8.94 8.96 5.17
N THR A 38 -9.51 8.18 6.09
CA THR A 38 -9.34 6.73 6.16
C THR A 38 -10.63 6.06 5.72
N LEU A 39 -10.60 5.37 4.58
CA LEU A 39 -11.71 4.59 4.06
C LEU A 39 -11.48 3.11 4.37
N ALA A 40 -12.38 2.50 5.13
CA ALA A 40 -12.34 1.06 5.40
C ALA A 40 -13.17 0.29 4.36
N ILE A 41 -12.56 -0.74 3.75
CA ILE A 41 -13.24 -1.69 2.88
C ILE A 41 -13.32 -3.02 3.62
N VAL A 42 -14.54 -3.40 4.00
CA VAL A 42 -14.81 -4.58 4.83
C VAL A 42 -15.58 -5.61 4.03
N GLY A 43 -15.30 -6.89 4.27
CA GLY A 43 -16.03 -7.99 3.66
C GLY A 43 -15.31 -9.32 3.83
N GLU A 44 -15.98 -10.41 3.52
CA GLU A 44 -15.44 -11.78 3.63
C GLU A 44 -14.21 -12.01 2.76
N SER A 45 -13.38 -13.00 3.12
CA SER A 45 -12.26 -13.43 2.28
C SER A 45 -12.78 -13.88 0.91
N GLY A 46 -12.07 -13.50 -0.17
CA GLY A 46 -12.48 -13.80 -1.54
C GLY A 46 -13.59 -12.91 -2.12
N SER A 47 -14.10 -11.90 -1.39
CA SER A 47 -15.14 -10.99 -1.91
C SER A 47 -14.64 -9.97 -2.95
N GLY A 48 -13.34 -10.00 -3.29
CA GLY A 48 -12.76 -9.15 -4.33
C GLY A 48 -12.12 -7.84 -3.85
N LYS A 49 -12.06 -7.57 -2.54
CA LYS A 49 -11.48 -6.33 -1.98
C LYS A 49 -10.09 -6.02 -2.50
N SER A 50 -9.17 -6.97 -2.35
CA SER A 50 -7.78 -6.82 -2.80
C SER A 50 -7.69 -6.71 -4.33
N VAL A 51 -8.53 -7.41 -5.08
CA VAL A 51 -8.61 -7.29 -6.54
C VAL A 51 -9.00 -5.88 -6.94
N PHE A 52 -10.02 -5.33 -6.27
CA PHE A 52 -10.49 -3.97 -6.56
C PHE A 52 -9.40 -2.92 -6.27
N THR A 53 -8.77 -2.98 -5.10
CA THR A 53 -7.75 -1.99 -4.71
C THR A 53 -6.44 -2.11 -5.48
N LYS A 54 -6.08 -3.30 -5.97
CA LYS A 54 -4.95 -3.48 -6.90
C LYS A 54 -5.10 -2.69 -8.20
N THR A 55 -6.33 -2.34 -8.61
CA THR A 55 -6.54 -1.47 -9.78
C THR A 55 -6.01 -0.06 -9.56
N PHE A 56 -5.99 0.44 -8.31
CA PHE A 56 -5.49 1.78 -7.98
C PHE A 56 -3.97 1.91 -8.06
N VAL A 57 -3.26 0.80 -8.20
CA VAL A 57 -1.82 0.75 -8.44
C VAL A 57 -1.46 0.03 -9.73
N GLY A 58 -2.48 -0.33 -10.56
CA GLY A 58 -2.28 -1.02 -11.83
C GLY A 58 -1.61 -2.40 -11.67
N MET A 59 -1.93 -3.14 -10.60
CA MET A 59 -1.33 -4.42 -10.26
C MET A 59 -2.33 -5.59 -10.36
N LEU A 60 -3.23 -5.53 -11.34
CA LEU A 60 -4.03 -6.70 -11.66
C LEU A 60 -3.15 -7.80 -12.26
N ASP A 61 -3.51 -9.06 -11.97
CA ASP A 61 -2.87 -10.21 -12.60
C ASP A 61 -3.04 -10.15 -14.12
N ALA A 62 -2.10 -10.74 -14.88
CA ALA A 62 -2.05 -10.64 -16.34
C ALA A 62 -3.32 -11.11 -17.07
N ASN A 63 -4.11 -12.00 -16.43
CA ASN A 63 -5.38 -12.49 -16.94
C ASN A 63 -6.60 -11.67 -16.50
N GLY A 64 -6.39 -10.61 -15.66
CA GLY A 64 -7.43 -9.70 -15.18
C GLY A 64 -7.47 -8.39 -15.99
N LYS A 65 -8.68 -7.90 -16.24
CA LYS A 65 -8.89 -6.61 -16.94
C LYS A 65 -10.04 -5.84 -16.30
N ILE A 66 -9.91 -4.51 -16.27
CA ILE A 66 -11.04 -3.61 -16.01
C ILE A 66 -11.89 -3.63 -17.28
N THR A 67 -13.14 -4.06 -17.16
CA THR A 67 -14.06 -4.23 -18.30
C THR A 67 -15.18 -3.19 -18.33
N GLY A 68 -15.33 -2.39 -17.28
CA GLY A 68 -16.30 -1.31 -17.19
C GLY A 68 -15.96 -0.30 -16.09
N GLY A 69 -16.64 0.83 -16.13
CA GLY A 69 -16.47 1.93 -15.18
C GLY A 69 -15.24 2.80 -15.43
N SER A 70 -14.94 3.65 -14.44
CA SER A 70 -13.80 4.57 -14.49
C SER A 70 -13.16 4.70 -13.09
N ILE A 71 -11.87 5.02 -13.06
CA ILE A 71 -11.14 5.30 -11.81
C ILE A 71 -10.38 6.62 -12.02
N MET A 72 -10.85 7.67 -11.38
CA MET A 72 -10.27 9.00 -11.50
C MET A 72 -9.28 9.25 -10.36
N PHE A 73 -8.08 9.71 -10.69
CA PHE A 73 -7.06 10.18 -9.77
C PHE A 73 -6.39 11.43 -10.35
N GLU A 74 -6.34 12.52 -9.58
CA GLU A 74 -5.81 13.83 -10.04
C GLU A 74 -6.40 14.28 -11.39
N GLY A 75 -7.68 14.00 -11.65
CA GLY A 75 -8.37 14.39 -12.89
C GLY A 75 -8.06 13.50 -14.11
N ARG A 76 -7.30 12.42 -13.94
CA ARG A 76 -6.96 11.46 -14.98
C ARG A 76 -7.62 10.11 -14.74
N ASP A 77 -8.10 9.48 -15.78
CA ASP A 77 -8.70 8.14 -15.73
C ASP A 77 -7.61 7.06 -15.74
N MET A 78 -7.40 6.45 -14.57
CA MET A 78 -6.37 5.42 -14.34
C MET A 78 -6.61 4.13 -15.17
N THR A 79 -7.84 3.89 -15.60
CA THR A 79 -8.16 2.72 -16.46
C THR A 79 -7.48 2.79 -17.84
N LYS A 80 -7.01 4.00 -18.21
CA LYS A 80 -6.32 4.30 -19.47
C LYS A 80 -4.81 4.50 -19.31
N PHE A 81 -4.26 4.28 -18.10
CA PHE A 81 -2.84 4.48 -17.85
C PHE A 81 -1.98 3.46 -18.58
N THR A 82 -0.91 3.97 -19.17
CA THR A 82 0.19 3.17 -19.72
C THR A 82 1.20 2.84 -18.62
N GLU A 83 2.14 1.91 -18.87
CA GLU A 83 3.22 1.65 -17.89
C GLU A 83 4.04 2.91 -17.56
N LYS A 84 4.22 3.82 -18.50
CA LYS A 84 4.90 5.10 -18.27
C LYS A 84 4.13 5.97 -17.26
N ASP A 85 2.79 5.98 -17.33
CA ASP A 85 1.96 6.70 -16.36
C ASP A 85 2.06 6.06 -14.98
N TRP A 86 2.03 4.74 -14.91
CA TRP A 86 2.16 3.99 -13.65
C TRP A 86 3.48 4.21 -12.94
N LEU A 87 4.60 4.36 -13.67
CA LEU A 87 5.92 4.71 -13.08
C LEU A 87 5.90 6.04 -12.33
N GLY A 88 5.03 6.97 -12.71
CA GLY A 88 4.84 8.24 -12.02
C GLY A 88 3.90 8.19 -10.81
N VAL A 89 3.19 7.07 -10.61
CA VAL A 89 2.14 6.92 -9.58
C VAL A 89 2.52 5.89 -8.53
N ARG A 90 2.95 4.69 -8.95
CA ARG A 90 3.31 3.59 -8.04
C ARG A 90 4.42 3.98 -7.09
N GLY A 91 4.22 3.79 -5.78
CA GLY A 91 5.16 4.09 -4.72
C GLY A 91 5.35 5.59 -4.45
N LYS A 92 5.19 6.44 -5.45
CA LYS A 92 5.39 7.89 -5.32
C LYS A 92 4.12 8.63 -4.86
N LYS A 93 2.97 8.32 -5.47
CA LYS A 93 1.68 8.96 -5.18
C LYS A 93 0.73 8.01 -4.48
N ILE A 94 0.69 6.76 -4.91
CA ILE A 94 -0.10 5.70 -4.31
C ILE A 94 0.85 4.55 -3.97
N ALA A 95 0.93 4.20 -2.69
CA ALA A 95 1.70 3.06 -2.19
C ALA A 95 0.75 2.00 -1.64
N MET A 96 1.19 0.74 -1.64
CA MET A 96 0.41 -0.39 -1.16
C MET A 96 1.23 -1.27 -0.23
N VAL A 97 0.66 -1.58 0.93
CA VAL A 97 1.12 -2.60 1.88
C VAL A 97 0.31 -3.85 1.61
N MET A 98 1.00 -4.92 1.20
CA MET A 98 0.39 -6.22 0.88
C MET A 98 0.16 -7.03 2.16
N GLN A 99 -0.73 -8.01 2.07
CA GLN A 99 -1.15 -8.88 3.17
C GLN A 99 0.00 -9.65 3.83
N ASP A 100 0.97 -10.13 3.06
CA ASP A 100 2.08 -10.96 3.58
C ASP A 100 3.41 -10.19 3.58
N PRO A 101 3.93 -9.83 4.77
CA PRO A 101 5.22 -9.16 4.88
C PRO A 101 6.40 -10.06 4.50
N MET A 102 6.23 -11.39 4.52
CA MET A 102 7.30 -12.33 4.17
C MET A 102 7.62 -12.32 2.68
N THR A 103 6.60 -12.14 1.84
CA THR A 103 6.75 -12.05 0.39
C THR A 103 7.13 -10.65 -0.08
N SER A 104 6.92 -9.63 0.78
CA SER A 104 7.20 -8.22 0.46
C SER A 104 8.67 -7.84 0.68
N LEU A 105 9.38 -8.52 1.58
CA LEU A 105 10.76 -8.23 1.91
C LEU A 105 11.72 -9.20 1.19
N ASN A 106 12.79 -8.67 0.58
CA ASN A 106 13.85 -9.50 0.04
C ASN A 106 14.70 -10.09 1.17
N PRO A 107 14.69 -11.43 1.39
CA PRO A 107 15.39 -12.05 2.51
C PRO A 107 16.92 -11.93 2.44
N LEU A 108 17.48 -11.67 1.26
CA LEU A 108 18.91 -11.55 1.01
C LEU A 108 19.44 -10.12 1.09
N LYS A 109 18.56 -9.14 1.34
CA LYS A 109 18.94 -7.72 1.48
C LYS A 109 18.72 -7.25 2.92
N LYS A 110 19.63 -6.40 3.41
CA LYS A 110 19.49 -5.73 4.69
C LYS A 110 18.23 -4.84 4.71
N ILE A 111 17.57 -4.77 5.85
CA ILE A 111 16.32 -4.02 6.03
C ILE A 111 16.48 -2.55 5.66
N GLY A 112 17.52 -1.89 6.17
CA GLY A 112 17.74 -0.48 5.90
C GLY A 112 18.01 -0.20 4.42
N LYS A 113 18.67 -1.12 3.71
CA LYS A 113 18.91 -0.98 2.28
C LYS A 113 17.63 -1.05 1.45
N GLN A 114 16.64 -1.83 1.87
CA GLN A 114 15.36 -1.92 1.15
C GLN A 114 14.55 -0.62 1.31
N ILE A 115 14.58 0.01 2.49
CA ILE A 115 13.96 1.32 2.72
C ILE A 115 14.73 2.40 1.96
N GLN A 116 16.06 2.39 2.01
CA GLN A 116 16.92 3.32 1.30
C GLN A 116 16.68 3.30 -0.21
N GLU A 117 16.60 2.12 -0.83
CA GLU A 117 16.31 1.96 -2.27
C GLU A 117 14.97 2.63 -2.64
N SER A 118 13.94 2.46 -1.80
CA SER A 118 12.65 3.12 -2.02
C SER A 118 12.76 4.65 -1.98
N ILE A 119 13.51 5.17 -1.01
CA ILE A 119 13.78 6.61 -0.87
C ILE A 119 14.59 7.15 -2.07
N GLU A 120 15.65 6.45 -2.45
CA GLU A 120 16.51 6.84 -3.59
C GLU A 120 15.72 6.88 -4.90
N HIS A 121 14.84 5.90 -5.11
CA HIS A 121 14.05 5.79 -6.33
C HIS A 121 12.97 6.88 -6.42
N HIS A 122 12.30 7.20 -5.31
CA HIS A 122 11.11 8.04 -5.34
C HIS A 122 11.32 9.48 -4.84
N GLN A 123 12.29 9.71 -3.94
CA GLN A 123 12.56 11.05 -3.39
C GLN A 123 13.78 11.73 -4.03
N GLY A 124 14.61 10.99 -4.76
CA GLY A 124 15.84 11.52 -5.38
C GLY A 124 16.99 11.75 -4.41
N LEU A 125 16.83 11.43 -3.10
CA LEU A 125 17.93 11.40 -2.14
C LEU A 125 18.90 10.28 -2.50
N LYS A 126 20.19 10.42 -2.16
CA LYS A 126 21.22 9.41 -2.48
C LYS A 126 22.22 9.24 -1.34
N GLY A 127 22.86 8.06 -1.31
CA GLY A 127 23.98 7.77 -0.41
C GLY A 127 23.64 7.97 1.06
N GLU A 128 24.45 8.77 1.77
CA GLU A 128 24.28 8.99 3.22
C GLU A 128 23.00 9.72 3.59
N GLU A 129 22.50 10.61 2.73
CA GLU A 129 21.22 11.31 2.98
C GLU A 129 20.04 10.31 2.94
N ALA A 130 20.01 9.43 1.94
CA ALA A 130 18.99 8.40 1.84
C ALA A 130 19.10 7.37 2.98
N LYS A 131 20.34 7.02 3.39
CA LYS A 131 20.59 6.16 4.55
C LYS A 131 20.04 6.78 5.84
N LYS A 132 20.34 8.04 6.10
CA LYS A 132 19.83 8.77 7.26
C LYS A 132 18.31 8.80 7.28
N ALA A 133 17.67 9.11 6.14
CA ALA A 133 16.21 9.09 6.02
C ALA A 133 15.61 7.69 6.25
N ALA A 134 16.29 6.63 5.82
CA ALA A 134 15.87 5.25 6.08
C ALA A 134 15.95 4.89 7.57
N ILE A 135 17.00 5.30 8.27
CA ILE A 135 17.15 5.11 9.73
C ILE A 135 16.07 5.89 10.48
N GLU A 136 15.83 7.14 10.12
CA GLU A 136 14.75 7.95 10.70
C GLU A 136 13.38 7.28 10.49
N MET A 137 13.13 6.72 9.31
CA MET A 137 11.88 6.01 9.03
C MET A 137 11.73 4.75 9.89
N LEU A 138 12.80 3.97 10.12
CA LEU A 138 12.79 2.84 11.05
C LEU A 138 12.41 3.28 12.47
N GLY A 139 12.94 4.40 12.95
CA GLY A 139 12.56 4.98 14.24
C GLY A 139 11.08 5.38 14.28
N LYS A 140 10.57 6.04 13.23
CA LYS A 140 9.16 6.45 13.12
C LYS A 140 8.17 5.28 13.16
N VAL A 141 8.52 4.14 12.58
CA VAL A 141 7.68 2.94 12.67
C VAL A 141 7.88 2.15 13.97
N GLY A 142 8.64 2.69 14.92
CA GLY A 142 8.83 2.11 16.25
C GLY A 142 9.75 0.88 16.24
N ILE A 143 10.73 0.82 15.35
CA ILE A 143 11.81 -0.18 15.40
C ILE A 143 12.87 0.32 16.40
N PRO A 144 13.17 -0.43 17.48
CA PRO A 144 14.20 -0.07 18.46
C PRO A 144 15.60 -0.15 17.81
N ASP A 145 16.53 0.69 18.26
CA ASP A 145 17.93 0.74 17.79
C ASP A 145 18.03 0.81 16.26
N PRO A 146 17.42 1.83 15.59
CA PRO A 146 17.24 1.86 14.15
C PRO A 146 18.55 1.80 13.36
N GLU A 147 19.66 2.36 13.87
CA GLU A 147 20.99 2.30 13.26
C GLU A 147 21.50 0.86 13.19
N ARG A 148 21.40 0.12 14.28
CA ARG A 148 21.78 -1.30 14.33
C ARG A 148 20.86 -2.12 13.45
N ARG A 149 19.54 -1.89 13.54
CA ARG A 149 18.52 -2.63 12.77
C ARG A 149 18.61 -2.39 11.28
N TYR A 150 19.09 -1.23 10.85
CA TYR A 150 19.35 -0.93 9.45
C TYR A 150 20.26 -1.99 8.79
N GLU A 151 21.27 -2.48 9.53
CA GLU A 151 22.28 -3.44 9.01
C GLU A 151 21.81 -4.92 9.10
N GLN A 152 20.64 -5.19 9.66
CA GLN A 152 20.12 -6.54 9.85
C GLN A 152 19.26 -7.00 8.66
N TYR A 153 19.05 -8.32 8.61
CA TYR A 153 18.25 -8.99 7.59
C TYR A 153 16.82 -9.29 8.08
N PRO A 154 15.85 -9.53 7.17
CA PRO A 154 14.47 -9.82 7.55
C PRO A 154 14.29 -10.99 8.53
N HIS A 155 15.11 -12.04 8.44
CA HIS A 155 15.02 -13.21 9.33
C HIS A 155 15.37 -12.89 10.80
N GLU A 156 16.05 -11.77 11.08
CA GLU A 156 16.39 -11.31 12.43
C GLU A 156 15.26 -10.48 13.08
N PHE A 157 14.12 -10.31 12.37
CA PHE A 157 12.97 -9.51 12.81
C PHE A 157 11.77 -10.41 13.15
N SER A 158 11.01 -10.05 14.18
CA SER A 158 9.71 -10.67 14.45
C SER A 158 8.68 -10.34 13.36
N GLY A 159 7.56 -11.06 13.31
CA GLY A 159 6.48 -10.81 12.35
C GLY A 159 5.97 -9.36 12.40
N GLY A 160 5.68 -8.85 13.60
CA GLY A 160 5.26 -7.46 13.78
C GLY A 160 6.32 -6.43 13.38
N MET A 161 7.61 -6.71 13.63
CA MET A 161 8.69 -5.84 13.16
C MET A 161 8.81 -5.84 11.64
N ARG A 162 8.67 -6.99 10.98
CA ARG A 162 8.67 -7.07 9.51
C ARG A 162 7.51 -6.28 8.92
N GLN A 163 6.33 -6.38 9.52
CA GLN A 163 5.17 -5.60 9.09
C GLN A 163 5.42 -4.10 9.21
N ARG A 164 6.02 -3.64 10.31
CA ARG A 164 6.42 -2.23 10.49
C ARG A 164 7.41 -1.78 9.41
N VAL A 165 8.35 -2.64 9.03
CA VAL A 165 9.31 -2.36 7.94
C VAL A 165 8.61 -2.26 6.58
N VAL A 166 7.67 -3.14 6.26
CA VAL A 166 6.89 -3.04 4.99
C VAL A 166 6.10 -1.74 4.94
N ILE A 167 5.48 -1.35 6.07
CA ILE A 167 4.81 -0.04 6.20
C ILE A 167 5.83 1.10 6.03
N ALA A 168 7.03 0.98 6.62
CA ALA A 168 8.10 1.98 6.46
C ALA A 168 8.50 2.16 5.00
N ILE A 169 8.68 1.08 4.23
CA ILE A 169 9.01 1.13 2.80
C ILE A 169 7.91 1.85 2.02
N ALA A 170 6.64 1.52 2.28
CA ALA A 170 5.50 2.14 1.60
C ALA A 170 5.34 3.63 1.95
N ALA A 171 5.50 3.99 3.23
CA ALA A 171 5.35 5.36 3.72
C ALA A 171 6.58 6.24 3.47
N ALA A 172 7.77 5.64 3.26
CA ALA A 172 9.02 6.37 3.07
C ALA A 172 8.95 7.37 1.92
N CYS A 173 8.17 7.08 0.89
CA CYS A 173 8.01 7.97 -0.28
C CYS A 173 6.99 9.09 -0.08
N ARG A 174 6.38 9.19 1.11
CA ARG A 174 5.31 10.16 1.44
C ARG A 174 4.18 10.16 0.39
N PRO A 175 3.56 9.02 0.15
CA PRO A 175 2.51 8.92 -0.85
C PRO A 175 1.27 9.75 -0.44
N GLN A 176 0.49 10.20 -1.41
CA GLN A 176 -0.79 10.86 -1.15
C GLN A 176 -1.84 9.85 -0.63
N VAL A 177 -1.73 8.59 -1.10
CA VAL A 177 -2.63 7.50 -0.72
C VAL A 177 -1.83 6.27 -0.34
N LEU A 178 -2.11 5.73 0.85
CA LEU A 178 -1.59 4.45 1.32
C LEU A 178 -2.72 3.41 1.33
N ILE A 179 -2.55 2.32 0.60
CA ILE A 179 -3.47 1.19 0.60
C ILE A 179 -2.89 0.12 1.51
N CYS A 180 -3.63 -0.30 2.52
CA CYS A 180 -3.25 -1.35 3.46
C CYS A 180 -4.18 -2.56 3.24
N ASP A 181 -3.67 -3.60 2.56
CA ASP A 181 -4.42 -4.82 2.27
C ASP A 181 -4.19 -5.84 3.38
N GLU A 182 -5.15 -5.94 4.29
CA GLU A 182 -5.13 -6.83 5.47
C GLU A 182 -3.79 -6.78 6.23
N PRO A 183 -3.28 -5.60 6.63
CA PRO A 183 -1.91 -5.44 7.12
C PRO A 183 -1.68 -6.06 8.50
N THR A 184 -2.72 -6.61 9.12
CA THR A 184 -2.68 -7.21 10.46
C THR A 184 -2.95 -8.70 10.45
N THR A 185 -3.21 -9.31 9.30
CA THR A 185 -3.44 -10.76 9.18
C THR A 185 -2.22 -11.53 9.68
N ALA A 186 -2.46 -12.61 10.44
CA ALA A 186 -1.45 -13.45 11.08
C ALA A 186 -0.63 -12.79 12.20
N LEU A 187 -1.06 -11.64 12.74
CA LEU A 187 -0.49 -11.01 13.93
C LEU A 187 -1.41 -11.21 15.14
N ASP A 188 -0.84 -11.24 16.34
CA ASP A 188 -1.64 -11.26 17.57
C ASP A 188 -2.37 -9.92 17.79
N VAL A 189 -3.46 -9.95 18.57
CA VAL A 189 -4.37 -8.82 18.78
C VAL A 189 -3.65 -7.56 19.27
N THR A 190 -2.64 -7.74 20.15
CA THR A 190 -1.88 -6.61 20.68
C THR A 190 -1.05 -5.92 19.60
N ILE A 191 -0.38 -6.71 18.77
CA ILE A 191 0.40 -6.18 17.63
C ILE A 191 -0.52 -5.58 16.57
N GLN A 192 -1.71 -6.16 16.32
CA GLN A 192 -2.70 -5.58 15.41
C GLN A 192 -3.07 -4.15 15.80
N ALA A 193 -3.42 -3.93 17.09
CA ALA A 193 -3.75 -2.60 17.60
C ALA A 193 -2.59 -1.60 17.43
N GLN A 194 -1.35 -2.05 17.67
CA GLN A 194 -0.15 -1.23 17.49
C GLN A 194 0.08 -0.86 16.00
N ILE A 195 -0.16 -1.79 15.06
CA ILE A 195 -0.04 -1.52 13.62
C ILE A 195 -1.12 -0.52 13.15
N LEU A 196 -2.34 -0.65 13.64
CA LEU A 196 -3.42 0.30 13.34
C LEU A 196 -3.08 1.70 13.85
N GLN A 197 -2.58 1.80 15.09
CA GLN A 197 -2.15 3.08 15.65
C GLN A 197 -1.00 3.68 14.85
N LEU A 198 0.00 2.88 14.48
CA LEU A 198 1.12 3.30 13.63
C LEU A 198 0.64 3.90 12.29
N ILE A 199 -0.29 3.24 11.59
CA ILE A 199 -0.83 3.73 10.33
C ILE A 199 -1.54 5.08 10.53
N ARG A 200 -2.31 5.24 11.61
CA ARG A 200 -2.97 6.51 11.96
C ARG A 200 -1.98 7.64 12.25
N ASP A 201 -0.91 7.34 12.97
CA ASP A 201 0.12 8.33 13.30
C ASP A 201 0.87 8.77 12.06
N LEU A 202 1.28 7.83 11.19
CA LEU A 202 1.89 8.13 9.90
C LEU A 202 0.94 8.92 8.97
N GLN A 203 -0.35 8.58 8.96
CA GLN A 203 -1.35 9.31 8.18
C GLN A 203 -1.38 10.79 8.57
N LYS A 204 -1.43 11.08 9.87
CA LYS A 204 -1.46 12.46 10.39
C LYS A 204 -0.14 13.20 10.12
N GLU A 205 0.99 12.53 10.38
CA GLU A 205 2.32 13.13 10.23
C GLU A 205 2.65 13.43 8.77
N LEU A 206 2.31 12.51 7.85
CA LEU A 206 2.65 12.63 6.43
C LEU A 206 1.54 13.28 5.59
N GLY A 207 0.34 13.50 6.16
CA GLY A 207 -0.79 14.12 5.46
C GLY A 207 -1.39 13.24 4.37
N MET A 208 -1.30 11.90 4.48
CA MET A 208 -1.78 10.98 3.47
C MET A 208 -3.23 10.53 3.73
N SER A 209 -3.90 10.04 2.68
CA SER A 209 -5.18 9.35 2.79
C SER A 209 -4.93 7.83 2.87
N VAL A 210 -5.82 7.09 3.52
CA VAL A 210 -5.62 5.64 3.74
C VAL A 210 -6.84 4.86 3.23
N ILE A 211 -6.60 3.80 2.44
CA ILE A 211 -7.58 2.75 2.20
C ILE A 211 -7.16 1.54 3.04
N TYR A 212 -8.02 1.14 3.97
CA TYR A 212 -7.78 0.02 4.87
C TYR A 212 -8.71 -1.14 4.53
N ILE A 213 -8.14 -2.29 4.14
CA ILE A 213 -8.90 -3.49 3.81
C ILE A 213 -8.81 -4.46 4.98
N THR A 214 -9.96 -4.97 5.43
CA THR A 214 -10.04 -5.97 6.49
C THR A 214 -11.22 -6.91 6.25
N HIS A 215 -11.16 -8.09 6.82
CA HIS A 215 -12.27 -9.02 6.94
C HIS A 215 -12.90 -8.99 8.34
N ASP A 216 -12.29 -8.27 9.28
CA ASP A 216 -12.73 -8.13 10.67
C ASP A 216 -13.05 -6.66 10.98
N LEU A 217 -14.12 -6.42 11.71
CA LEU A 217 -14.54 -5.08 12.16
C LEU A 217 -14.01 -4.73 13.56
N GLY A 218 -13.32 -5.67 14.25
CA GLY A 218 -12.67 -5.47 15.55
C GLY A 218 -13.64 -5.33 16.69
#